data_a5541be9124c28724b5220799c147f47
#
_entry.id   a5541be9124c28724b5220799c147f47
#
_cell.length_a   1.000
_cell.length_b   1.000
_cell.length_c   1.000
_cell.angle_alpha   90.00
_cell.angle_beta   90.00
_cell.angle_gamma   90.00
#
_symmetry.space_group_name_H-M   'P 1'
#
loop_
_entity.id
_entity.type
_entity.pdbx_description
1 polymer ?
#
loop_
_entity_poly.entity_id
_entity_poly.type
_entity_poly.pdbx_seq_one_letter_code
_entity_poly.pdbx_strand_id
1 'polypeptide(L)'
;TETAASLFGLGSYARVSPRLWGLMWGGEDLQASLGSTTNQVQGKWTDPYRVARSLCLAGAAAAGVEAIDTVATDIRNLEAVSNEALAARRDGFTGKAVIHPSHVEPVNLAFTPTADEVTWAERVVRAFTEQPDAGVVQMDGKMVDKPHLRAAQRILSSKH
;
A
#
# COMPACT_ATOMS: atom_id res chain seq x y z
N THR A 1 5.85 12.20 2.82
CA THR A 1 4.94 13.25 2.33
C THR A 1 4.02 13.71 3.47
N GLU A 2 4.46 14.70 4.22
CA GLU A 2 3.83 15.10 5.48
C GLU A 2 3.65 16.63 5.60
N THR A 3 3.85 17.33 4.48
CA THR A 3 3.58 18.77 4.37
C THR A 3 2.68 19.06 3.19
N ALA A 4 1.92 20.16 3.24
CA ALA A 4 1.08 20.59 2.12
C ALA A 4 1.89 20.76 0.83
N ALA A 5 3.10 21.34 0.91
CA ALA A 5 3.98 21.50 -0.25
C ALA A 5 4.39 20.17 -0.88
N SER A 6 4.71 19.15 -0.05
CA SER A 6 5.12 17.83 -0.57
C SER A 6 4.00 17.11 -1.33
N LEU A 7 2.74 17.33 -0.99
CA LEU A 7 1.60 16.74 -1.71
C LEU A 7 1.53 17.22 -3.15
N PHE A 8 1.77 18.52 -3.38
CA PHE A 8 1.79 19.09 -4.73
C PHE A 8 3.07 18.73 -5.51
N GLY A 9 4.14 18.32 -4.80
CA GLY A 9 5.41 17.90 -5.39
C GLY A 9 5.53 16.41 -5.72
N LEU A 10 4.52 15.58 -5.43
CA LEU A 10 4.61 14.12 -5.54
C LEU A 10 5.02 13.62 -6.92
N GLY A 11 4.61 14.28 -7.99
CA GLY A 11 5.01 13.92 -9.37
C GLY A 11 6.52 14.10 -9.66
N SER A 12 7.24 14.90 -8.87
CA SER A 12 8.67 15.13 -9.05
C SER A 12 9.56 13.98 -8.56
N TYR A 13 9.01 13.03 -7.79
CA TYR A 13 9.78 11.91 -7.25
C TYR A 13 10.10 10.82 -8.29
N ALA A 14 9.40 10.80 -9.43
CA ALA A 14 9.66 9.82 -10.47
C ALA A 14 11.11 9.92 -10.99
N ARG A 15 11.90 8.85 -10.80
CA ARG A 15 13.30 8.75 -11.25
C ARG A 15 14.24 9.84 -10.69
N VAL A 16 13.90 10.48 -9.60
CA VAL A 16 14.70 11.55 -8.99
C VAL A 16 16.04 11.02 -8.44
N SER A 17 16.08 9.79 -7.96
CA SER A 17 17.28 9.16 -7.41
C SER A 17 17.12 7.63 -7.38
N PRO A 18 18.18 6.86 -7.67
CA PRO A 18 18.17 5.40 -7.47
C PRO A 18 18.14 4.99 -5.99
N ARG A 19 18.36 5.95 -5.08
CA ARG A 19 18.28 5.72 -3.63
C ARG A 19 16.86 5.91 -3.09
N LEU A 20 15.92 6.44 -3.88
CA LEU A 20 14.54 6.57 -3.48
C LEU A 20 13.88 5.18 -3.48
N TRP A 21 13.66 4.63 -2.31
CA TRP A 21 13.09 3.30 -2.11
C TRP A 21 11.57 3.33 -1.93
N GLY A 22 11.02 4.34 -1.29
CA GLY A 22 9.59 4.43 -0.99
C GLY A 22 9.11 5.83 -0.65
N LEU A 23 7.81 6.02 -0.69
CA LEU A 23 7.13 7.21 -0.18
C LEU A 23 6.24 6.83 1.00
N MET A 24 6.30 7.64 2.05
CA MET A 24 5.44 7.53 3.23
C MET A 24 4.69 8.85 3.43
N TRP A 25 3.47 8.80 3.92
CA TRP A 25 2.75 9.98 4.36
C TRP A 25 2.64 10.02 5.88
N GLY A 26 2.68 11.21 6.47
CA GLY A 26 2.57 11.44 7.91
C GLY A 26 1.31 12.23 8.25
N GLY A 27 0.34 11.58 8.91
CA GLY A 27 -0.94 12.20 9.25
C GLY A 27 -0.82 13.30 10.30
N GLU A 28 0.06 13.13 11.28
CA GLU A 28 0.27 14.06 12.39
C GLU A 28 0.98 15.35 11.91
N ASP A 29 2.08 15.18 11.18
CA ASP A 29 2.84 16.33 10.65
C ASP A 29 2.03 17.10 9.61
N LEU A 30 1.26 16.37 8.79
CA LEU A 30 0.34 16.99 7.83
C LEU A 30 -0.74 17.79 8.55
N GLN A 31 -1.24 17.34 9.70
CA GLN A 31 -2.19 18.10 10.53
C GLN A 31 -1.61 19.45 10.93
N ALA A 32 -0.39 19.47 11.41
CA ALA A 32 0.30 20.70 11.73
C ALA A 32 0.51 21.60 10.49
N SER A 33 0.89 21.00 9.36
CA SER A 33 1.10 21.73 8.11
C SER A 33 -0.18 22.35 7.53
N LEU A 34 -1.32 21.70 7.69
CA LEU A 34 -2.63 22.21 7.24
C LEU A 34 -3.29 23.15 8.26
N GLY A 35 -2.82 23.17 9.52
CA GLY A 35 -3.43 23.96 10.59
C GLY A 35 -4.80 23.44 11.02
N SER A 36 -5.08 22.15 10.81
CA SER A 36 -6.37 21.56 11.17
C SER A 36 -6.42 21.16 12.65
N THR A 37 -7.60 21.22 13.25
CA THR A 37 -7.81 20.90 14.68
C THR A 37 -7.84 19.39 14.94
N THR A 38 -8.10 18.58 13.91
CA THR A 38 -8.09 17.11 13.98
C THR A 38 -7.84 16.52 12.61
N ASN A 39 -7.21 15.36 12.57
CA ASN A 39 -7.00 14.56 11.37
C ASN A 39 -8.00 13.41 11.24
N GLN A 40 -8.66 13.03 12.36
CA GLN A 40 -9.64 11.94 12.40
C GLN A 40 -10.91 12.33 13.15
N VAL A 41 -12.04 11.72 12.74
CA VAL A 41 -13.32 11.78 13.45
C VAL A 41 -13.84 10.34 13.58
N GLN A 42 -14.14 9.91 14.81
CA GLN A 42 -14.57 8.53 15.10
C GLN A 42 -13.63 7.45 14.52
N GLY A 43 -12.31 7.66 14.64
CA GLY A 43 -11.29 6.74 14.13
C GLY A 43 -11.16 6.69 12.60
N LYS A 44 -11.79 7.62 11.87
CA LYS A 44 -11.70 7.71 10.41
C LYS A 44 -11.00 8.99 10.00
N TRP A 45 -10.06 8.88 9.08
CA TRP A 45 -9.40 10.03 8.48
C TRP A 45 -10.42 10.97 7.83
N THR A 46 -10.30 12.27 8.09
CA THR A 46 -11.09 13.29 7.40
C THR A 46 -10.61 13.46 5.96
N ASP A 47 -11.40 14.08 5.10
CA ASP A 47 -11.16 14.11 3.66
C ASP A 47 -9.78 14.64 3.25
N PRO A 48 -9.21 15.71 3.85
CA PRO A 48 -7.86 16.14 3.49
C PRO A 48 -6.80 15.05 3.64
N TYR A 49 -6.90 14.24 4.70
CA TYR A 49 -5.94 13.14 4.97
C TYR A 49 -6.18 11.93 4.09
N ARG A 50 -7.43 11.63 3.77
CA ARG A 50 -7.76 10.58 2.79
C ARG A 50 -7.23 10.92 1.41
N VAL A 51 -7.34 12.18 1.00
CA VAL A 51 -6.75 12.68 -0.26
C VAL A 51 -5.23 12.58 -0.22
N ALA A 52 -4.58 13.06 0.85
CA ALA A 52 -3.13 13.00 1.00
C ALA A 52 -2.61 11.56 0.95
N ARG A 53 -3.27 10.64 1.65
CA ARG A 53 -2.97 9.21 1.63
C ARG A 53 -3.06 8.62 0.22
N SER A 54 -4.13 8.95 -0.50
CA SER A 54 -4.34 8.48 -1.88
C SER A 54 -3.32 9.07 -2.86
N LEU A 55 -2.95 10.34 -2.70
CA LEU A 55 -1.93 10.99 -3.50
C LEU A 55 -0.54 10.40 -3.24
N CYS A 56 -0.20 10.09 -1.98
CA CYS A 56 1.06 9.42 -1.65
C CYS A 56 1.16 8.04 -2.33
N LEU A 57 0.09 7.24 -2.26
CA LEU A 57 0.01 5.94 -2.93
C LEU A 57 0.18 6.08 -4.46
N ALA A 58 -0.55 7.01 -5.08
CA ALA A 58 -0.44 7.27 -6.51
C ALA A 58 0.94 7.79 -6.90
N GLY A 59 1.54 8.67 -6.10
CA GLY A 59 2.90 9.19 -6.30
C GLY A 59 3.96 8.10 -6.21
N ALA A 60 3.87 7.19 -5.24
CA ALA A 60 4.75 6.05 -5.11
C ALA A 60 4.63 5.10 -6.31
N ALA A 61 3.41 4.80 -6.72
CA ALA A 61 3.16 3.97 -7.92
C ALA A 61 3.71 4.62 -9.20
N ALA A 62 3.53 5.92 -9.37
CA ALA A 62 4.08 6.66 -10.52
C ALA A 62 5.61 6.72 -10.52
N ALA A 63 6.22 6.78 -9.35
CA ALA A 63 7.68 6.74 -9.18
C ALA A 63 8.26 5.32 -9.29
N GLY A 64 7.43 4.27 -9.23
CA GLY A 64 7.87 2.88 -9.22
C GLY A 64 8.58 2.47 -7.94
N VAL A 65 8.15 3.06 -6.79
CA VAL A 65 8.75 2.82 -5.46
C VAL A 65 7.69 2.31 -4.47
N GLU A 66 8.13 1.85 -3.30
CA GLU A 66 7.25 1.34 -2.26
C GLU A 66 6.33 2.43 -1.70
N ALA A 67 5.09 2.06 -1.38
CA ALA A 67 4.13 2.92 -0.72
C ALA A 67 3.96 2.50 0.74
N ILE A 68 4.34 3.36 1.68
CA ILE A 68 4.29 3.07 3.12
C ILE A 68 3.17 3.91 3.75
N ASP A 69 2.22 3.22 4.39
CA ASP A 69 1.14 3.90 5.10
C ASP A 69 1.64 4.51 6.43
N THR A 70 0.90 5.49 6.94
CA THR A 70 1.24 6.23 8.16
C THR A 70 1.20 5.35 9.41
N VAL A 71 1.73 5.85 10.51
CA VAL A 71 1.69 5.19 11.82
C VAL A 71 0.27 5.13 12.40
N ALA A 72 0.02 4.17 13.30
CA ALA A 72 -1.10 4.17 14.23
C ALA A 72 -0.64 4.79 15.55
N THR A 73 -1.34 5.83 16.03
CA THR A 73 -0.95 6.57 17.24
C THR A 73 -1.44 5.94 18.53
N ASP A 74 -2.54 5.16 18.50
CA ASP A 74 -2.99 4.38 19.65
C ASP A 74 -2.20 3.07 19.76
N ILE A 75 -1.11 3.13 20.53
CA ILE A 75 -0.17 2.00 20.71
C ILE A 75 -0.77 0.78 21.43
N ARG A 76 -1.90 0.93 22.11
CA ARG A 76 -2.52 -0.16 22.90
C ARG A 76 -3.59 -0.91 22.11
N ASN A 77 -4.13 -0.30 21.09
CA ASN A 77 -5.23 -0.87 20.29
C ASN A 77 -4.70 -1.68 19.10
N LEU A 78 -4.18 -2.88 19.38
CA LEU A 78 -3.60 -3.75 18.34
C LEU A 78 -4.62 -4.21 17.30
N GLU A 79 -5.90 -4.28 17.65
CA GLU A 79 -6.96 -4.58 16.70
C GLU A 79 -7.12 -3.45 15.67
N ALA A 80 -7.11 -2.19 16.11
CA ALA A 80 -7.11 -1.05 15.19
C ALA A 80 -5.87 -1.04 14.30
N VAL A 81 -4.68 -1.32 14.84
CA VAL A 81 -3.44 -1.45 14.06
C VAL A 81 -3.57 -2.50 12.97
N SER A 82 -4.06 -3.70 13.30
CA SER A 82 -4.33 -4.77 12.33
C SER A 82 -5.31 -4.33 11.24
N ASN A 83 -6.44 -3.74 11.63
CA ASN A 83 -7.47 -3.30 10.70
C ASN A 83 -6.97 -2.21 9.75
N GLU A 84 -6.19 -1.24 10.25
CA GLU A 84 -5.55 -0.22 9.42
C GLU A 84 -4.53 -0.83 8.45
N ALA A 85 -3.71 -1.78 8.90
CA ALA A 85 -2.73 -2.46 8.07
C ALA A 85 -3.37 -3.29 6.95
N LEU A 86 -4.45 -4.03 7.27
CA LEU A 86 -5.25 -4.75 6.27
C LEU A 86 -5.89 -3.81 5.25
N ALA A 87 -6.41 -2.66 5.70
CA ALA A 87 -6.97 -1.64 4.82
C ALA A 87 -5.87 -1.03 3.92
N ALA A 88 -4.69 -0.74 4.46
CA ALA A 88 -3.56 -0.23 3.71
C ALA A 88 -3.13 -1.21 2.60
N ARG A 89 -2.95 -2.50 2.94
CA ARG A 89 -2.62 -3.53 1.97
C ARG A 89 -3.70 -3.67 0.89
N ARG A 90 -4.98 -3.71 1.26
CA ARG A 90 -6.09 -3.76 0.30
C ARG A 90 -6.07 -2.59 -0.67
N ASP A 91 -5.73 -1.38 -0.19
CA ASP A 91 -5.69 -0.17 -1.00
C ASP A 91 -4.44 -0.09 -1.90
N GLY A 92 -3.41 -0.94 -1.67
CA GLY A 92 -2.21 -1.04 -2.50
C GLY A 92 -0.92 -0.55 -1.87
N PHE A 93 -0.93 -0.20 -0.58
CA PHE A 93 0.31 0.04 0.16
C PHE A 93 1.10 -1.27 0.32
N THR A 94 2.41 -1.15 0.40
CA THR A 94 3.34 -2.28 0.52
C THR A 94 3.89 -2.46 1.92
N GLY A 95 3.61 -1.50 2.80
CA GLY A 95 3.97 -1.53 4.21
C GLY A 95 3.25 -0.46 5.00
N LYS A 96 3.44 -0.48 6.31
CA LYS A 96 2.93 0.50 7.27
C LYS A 96 4.04 0.86 8.26
N ALA A 97 4.23 2.15 8.51
CA ALA A 97 5.15 2.60 9.53
C ALA A 97 4.64 2.24 10.94
N VAL A 98 5.56 1.91 11.83
CA VAL A 98 5.26 1.58 13.22
C VAL A 98 6.09 2.42 14.18
N ILE A 99 5.51 2.81 15.31
CA ILE A 99 6.15 3.61 16.36
C ILE A 99 6.28 2.85 17.67
N HIS A 100 5.83 1.60 17.72
CA HIS A 100 5.95 0.76 18.90
C HIS A 100 6.25 -0.68 18.51
N PRO A 101 7.13 -1.42 19.27
CA PRO A 101 7.47 -2.80 18.94
C PRO A 101 6.27 -3.76 18.86
N SER A 102 5.24 -3.54 19.67
CA SER A 102 4.02 -4.38 19.65
C SER A 102 3.22 -4.29 18.34
N HIS A 103 3.46 -3.27 17.51
CA HIS A 103 2.80 -3.12 16.20
C HIS A 103 3.45 -3.98 15.11
N VAL A 104 4.68 -4.44 15.31
CA VAL A 104 5.45 -5.14 14.27
C VAL A 104 4.75 -6.42 13.83
N GLU A 105 4.37 -7.26 14.80
CA GLU A 105 3.71 -8.54 14.48
C GLU A 105 2.37 -8.37 13.77
N PRO A 106 1.38 -7.58 14.27
CA PRO A 106 0.11 -7.40 13.57
C PRO A 106 0.27 -6.75 12.20
N VAL A 107 1.22 -5.84 12.01
CA VAL A 107 1.49 -5.25 10.69
C VAL A 107 2.08 -6.30 9.75
N ASN A 108 3.08 -7.06 10.17
CA ASN A 108 3.67 -8.12 9.35
C ASN A 108 2.64 -9.17 8.94
N LEU A 109 1.80 -9.61 9.88
CA LEU A 109 0.71 -10.54 9.56
C LEU A 109 -0.26 -9.98 8.52
N ALA A 110 -0.64 -8.71 8.65
CA ALA A 110 -1.56 -8.07 7.70
C ALA A 110 -0.97 -7.97 6.29
N PHE A 111 0.34 -7.76 6.14
CA PHE A 111 1.00 -7.67 4.84
C PHE A 111 1.48 -9.01 4.28
N THR A 112 1.45 -10.08 5.06
CA THR A 112 1.78 -11.43 4.60
C THR A 112 0.66 -11.98 3.71
N PRO A 113 0.94 -12.46 2.49
CA PRO A 113 -0.06 -13.09 1.64
C PRO A 113 -0.62 -14.36 2.28
N THR A 114 -1.92 -14.57 2.13
CA THR A 114 -2.58 -15.81 2.54
C THR A 114 -2.22 -16.97 1.62
N ALA A 115 -2.39 -18.22 2.08
CA ALA A 115 -2.17 -19.40 1.27
C ALA A 115 -3.03 -19.42 -0.01
N ASP A 116 -4.27 -18.93 0.10
CA ASP A 116 -5.19 -18.86 -1.04
C ASP A 116 -4.72 -17.82 -2.07
N GLU A 117 -4.23 -16.64 -1.62
CA GLU A 117 -3.68 -15.62 -2.51
C GLU A 117 -2.43 -16.15 -3.23
N VAL A 118 -1.54 -16.84 -2.52
CA VAL A 118 -0.35 -17.48 -3.11
C VAL A 118 -0.75 -18.53 -4.14
N THR A 119 -1.68 -19.41 -3.80
CA THR A 119 -2.18 -20.44 -4.71
C THR A 119 -2.80 -19.82 -5.98
N TRP A 120 -3.61 -18.78 -5.81
CA TRP A 120 -4.18 -18.06 -6.94
C TRP A 120 -3.08 -17.42 -7.80
N ALA A 121 -2.10 -16.77 -7.19
CA ALA A 121 -1.01 -16.10 -7.88
C ALA A 121 -0.15 -17.09 -8.68
N GLU A 122 0.18 -18.25 -8.11
CA GLU A 122 0.91 -19.32 -8.80
C GLU A 122 0.15 -19.85 -10.03
N ARG A 123 -1.17 -20.01 -9.90
CA ARG A 123 -2.03 -20.45 -11.03
C ARG A 123 -2.07 -19.41 -12.14
N VAL A 124 -2.18 -18.12 -11.79
CA VAL A 124 -2.18 -17.01 -12.77
C VAL A 124 -0.85 -16.99 -13.53
N VAL A 125 0.28 -16.99 -12.82
CA VAL A 125 1.60 -16.95 -13.44
C VAL A 125 1.80 -18.16 -14.36
N ARG A 126 1.41 -19.37 -13.92
CA ARG A 126 1.49 -20.59 -14.73
C ARG A 126 0.69 -20.46 -16.02
N ALA A 127 -0.57 -20.01 -15.95
CA ALA A 127 -1.43 -19.87 -17.12
C ALA A 127 -0.85 -18.95 -18.19
N PHE A 128 -0.19 -17.86 -17.79
CA PHE A 128 0.53 -16.96 -18.71
C PHE A 128 1.85 -17.54 -19.20
N THR A 129 2.52 -18.38 -18.41
CA THR A 129 3.75 -19.05 -18.83
C THR A 129 3.46 -20.10 -19.92
N GLU A 130 2.33 -20.79 -19.81
CA GLU A 130 1.87 -21.77 -20.80
C GLU A 130 1.36 -21.11 -22.10
N GLN A 131 0.98 -19.82 -22.05
CA GLN A 131 0.46 -19.04 -23.16
C GLN A 131 1.18 -17.67 -23.25
N PRO A 132 2.47 -17.62 -23.60
CA PRO A 132 3.29 -16.40 -23.48
C PRO A 132 2.81 -15.23 -24.34
N ASP A 133 2.19 -15.52 -25.50
CA ASP A 133 1.67 -14.51 -26.41
C ASP A 133 0.24 -14.04 -26.08
N ALA A 134 -0.41 -14.67 -25.09
CA ALA A 134 -1.76 -14.32 -24.72
C ALA A 134 -1.80 -12.98 -23.95
N GLY A 135 -2.67 -12.08 -24.39
CA GLY A 135 -3.02 -10.87 -23.63
C GLY A 135 -3.98 -11.15 -22.48
N VAL A 136 -4.77 -12.22 -22.63
CA VAL A 136 -5.85 -12.67 -21.73
C VAL A 136 -5.86 -14.18 -21.70
N VAL A 137 -6.05 -14.77 -20.52
CA VAL A 137 -6.27 -16.21 -20.31
C VAL A 137 -7.60 -16.44 -19.59
N GLN A 138 -8.20 -17.60 -19.75
CA GLN A 138 -9.40 -17.99 -19.00
C GLN A 138 -9.01 -18.86 -17.82
N MET A 139 -9.52 -18.52 -16.63
CA MET A 139 -9.29 -19.28 -15.39
C MET A 139 -10.57 -19.31 -14.55
N ASP A 140 -11.05 -20.51 -14.21
CA ASP A 140 -12.28 -20.72 -13.43
C ASP A 140 -13.51 -19.97 -14.01
N GLY A 141 -13.64 -19.94 -15.34
CA GLY A 141 -14.74 -19.24 -16.03
C GLY A 141 -14.61 -17.70 -16.05
N LYS A 142 -13.51 -17.13 -15.55
CA LYS A 142 -13.23 -15.69 -15.55
C LYS A 142 -12.08 -15.34 -16.48
N MET A 143 -12.13 -14.15 -17.06
CA MET A 143 -11.02 -13.59 -17.81
C MET A 143 -9.96 -13.02 -16.86
N VAL A 144 -8.71 -13.39 -17.10
CA VAL A 144 -7.52 -12.94 -16.39
C VAL A 144 -6.57 -12.31 -17.41
N ASP A 145 -6.18 -11.06 -17.20
CA ASP A 145 -5.37 -10.27 -18.13
C ASP A 145 -4.01 -9.85 -17.53
N LYS A 146 -3.23 -9.06 -18.27
CA LYS A 146 -1.90 -8.58 -17.84
C LYS A 146 -1.90 -7.83 -16.48
N PRO A 147 -2.87 -6.99 -16.12
CA PRO A 147 -3.03 -6.45 -14.77
C PRO A 147 -3.06 -7.52 -13.67
N HIS A 148 -3.81 -8.59 -13.87
CA HIS A 148 -3.87 -9.70 -12.91
C HIS A 148 -2.53 -10.44 -12.81
N LEU A 149 -1.82 -10.63 -13.92
CA LEU A 149 -0.47 -11.20 -13.92
C LEU A 149 0.49 -10.36 -13.07
N ARG A 150 0.46 -9.02 -13.22
CA ARG A 150 1.30 -8.12 -12.40
C ARG A 150 0.94 -8.17 -10.92
N ALA A 151 -0.35 -8.30 -10.59
CA ALA A 151 -0.79 -8.48 -9.21
C ALA A 151 -0.30 -9.81 -8.63
N ALA A 152 -0.42 -10.90 -9.38
CA ALA A 152 0.07 -12.22 -9.00
C ALA A 152 1.60 -12.24 -8.77
N GLN A 153 2.36 -11.62 -9.65
CA GLN A 153 3.81 -11.49 -9.50
C GLN A 153 4.20 -10.72 -8.22
N ARG A 154 3.46 -9.66 -7.88
CA ARG A 154 3.68 -8.92 -6.62
C ARG A 154 3.40 -9.77 -5.40
N ILE A 155 2.31 -10.55 -5.38
CA ILE A 155 2.00 -11.47 -4.29
C ILE A 155 3.14 -12.48 -4.08
N LEU A 156 3.67 -13.05 -5.16
CA LEU A 156 4.75 -14.02 -5.07
C LEU A 156 6.09 -13.40 -4.65
N SER A 157 6.36 -12.15 -5.03
CA SER A 157 7.58 -11.43 -4.62
C SER A 157 7.55 -10.97 -3.15
N SER A 158 6.37 -10.82 -2.54
CA SER A 158 6.20 -10.48 -1.12
C SER A 158 6.15 -11.70 -0.18
N LYS A 159 6.37 -12.91 -0.73
CA LYS A 159 6.48 -14.16 0.04
C LYS A 159 7.88 -14.24 0.66
N HIS A 160 8.00 -13.84 1.93
CA HIS A 160 9.23 -13.99 2.74
C HIS A 160 9.12 -15.12 3.74
#